data_a68b834228b2a92b47bdacc28fa43acb
#
_entry.id   a68b834228b2a92b47bdacc28fa43acb
#
_cell.length_a   1.000
_cell.length_b   1.000
_cell.length_c   1.000
_cell.angle_alpha   90.00
_cell.angle_beta   90.00
_cell.angle_gamma   90.00
#
_symmetry.space_group_name_H-M   'P 1'
#
loop_
_entity.id
_entity.type
_entity.pdbx_description
1 polymer ?
#
loop_
_entity_poly.entity_id
_entity_poly.type
_entity_poly.pdbx_seq_one_letter_code
_entity_poly.pdbx_strand_id
1 'polypeptide(L)'
;MNEDQKTKSPEIQSLEDEVKTLKKMISLLGTADVEEDSGSSIDYMKLLKDLLKHKMLYVKVLSTAFVLAAIYALSQPNYYNCTVLLSPEMSGSKSTGGLASLASSFGVNLGSGGAGTEALFPTLYPELMNSVDFKTSLFHVPVTIEGDKEEGEPDRTMSYYEYLKDEQKSPWWSAAIGGTIKFIVGLFKDAEAKEDKVDPFRLTPEQTGIVKVIDKKVVCDVDKKTMVITIDVTDQDPVICATMADTVKTRLQNFITDYRTSKARVDLEYNKKICEETKARYERARQLYAEFMDSNHDIILQTVRQKQTDLENDMQLHYNAYTQAAAQYLAAEAKVQEETPAFTTLQSATVPVLKAGPKRAQMCLIFVFLAFLGTTVWILHKEGDLKPLLGFD
;
A
#
# COMPACT_ATOMS: atom_id res chain seq x y z
N MET A 1 67.78 -69.57 41.99
CA MET A 1 67.92 -68.26 42.61
C MET A 1 67.10 -67.34 41.71
N ASN A 2 65.90 -67.25 42.06
CA ASN A 2 65.16 -66.26 42.83
C ASN A 2 64.96 -64.97 42.05
N GLU A 3 63.69 -64.76 41.96
CA GLU A 3 62.83 -63.68 42.44
C GLU A 3 62.54 -62.69 41.34
N ASP A 4 61.29 -62.56 40.95
CA ASP A 4 60.36 -61.57 41.44
C ASP A 4 58.91 -61.87 40.98
N GLN A 5 58.14 -62.53 41.80
CA GLN A 5 56.68 -62.50 41.80
C GLN A 5 56.22 -61.21 42.52
N LYS A 6 56.06 -60.10 41.77
CA LYS A 6 55.43 -58.90 42.32
C LYS A 6 53.91 -59.09 42.27
N THR A 7 53.31 -59.32 43.41
CA THR A 7 51.87 -59.41 43.63
C THR A 7 51.17 -58.15 43.07
N LYS A 8 50.48 -58.27 41.95
CA LYS A 8 49.59 -57.23 41.45
C LYS A 8 48.45 -57.10 42.45
N SER A 9 48.15 -55.85 42.86
CA SER A 9 47.03 -55.60 43.79
C SER A 9 45.72 -56.00 43.12
N PRO A 10 44.71 -56.47 43.91
CA PRO A 10 43.41 -56.95 43.35
C PRO A 10 42.67 -55.89 42.51
N GLU A 11 42.95 -54.62 42.75
CA GLU A 11 42.41 -53.52 41.95
C GLU A 11 42.93 -53.47 40.49
N ILE A 12 44.23 -53.83 40.31
CA ILE A 12 44.82 -53.87 38.92
C ILE A 12 44.30 -55.07 38.17
N GLN A 13 43.98 -56.20 38.82
CA GLN A 13 43.34 -57.34 38.14
C GLN A 13 41.89 -57.05 37.77
N SER A 14 41.13 -56.34 38.59
CA SER A 14 39.76 -55.96 38.26
C SER A 14 39.73 -54.97 37.08
N LEU A 15 40.67 -54.02 36.96
CA LEU A 15 40.79 -53.09 35.83
C LEU A 15 41.25 -53.80 34.57
N GLU A 16 42.14 -54.78 34.64
CA GLU A 16 42.55 -55.59 33.48
C GLU A 16 41.36 -56.43 32.95
N ASP A 17 40.49 -56.95 33.80
CA ASP A 17 39.30 -57.72 33.41
C ASP A 17 38.20 -56.76 32.83
N GLU A 18 38.03 -55.59 33.40
CA GLU A 18 37.14 -54.57 32.81
C GLU A 18 37.62 -54.10 31.42
N VAL A 19 38.91 -53.82 31.25
CA VAL A 19 39.49 -53.46 29.94
C VAL A 19 39.34 -54.59 28.92
N LYS A 20 39.47 -55.85 29.39
CA LYS A 20 39.31 -57.04 28.53
C LYS A 20 37.84 -57.23 28.11
N THR A 21 36.88 -56.98 29.02
CA THR A 21 35.45 -57.02 28.73
C THR A 21 35.04 -55.86 27.81
N LEU A 22 35.57 -54.65 28.02
CA LEU A 22 35.36 -53.50 27.11
C LEU A 22 35.94 -53.76 25.73
N LYS A 23 37.19 -54.31 25.63
CA LYS A 23 37.76 -54.73 24.33
C LYS A 23 36.92 -55.78 23.63
N LYS A 24 36.35 -56.72 24.38
CA LYS A 24 35.47 -57.77 23.84
C LYS A 24 34.13 -57.19 23.39
N MET A 25 33.57 -56.23 24.13
CA MET A 25 32.37 -55.48 23.73
C MET A 25 32.63 -54.62 22.47
N ILE A 26 33.75 -53.93 22.41
CA ILE A 26 34.15 -53.17 21.21
C ILE A 26 34.35 -54.04 19.98
N SER A 27 34.93 -55.25 20.19
CA SER A 27 35.07 -56.21 19.07
C SER A 27 33.73 -56.81 18.64
N LEU A 28 32.77 -57.02 19.54
CA LEU A 28 31.41 -57.47 19.23
C LEU A 28 30.57 -56.36 18.61
N LEU A 29 30.78 -55.10 18.98
CA LEU A 29 30.19 -53.92 18.30
C LEU A 29 30.81 -53.65 16.93
N GLY A 30 32.11 -54.00 16.74
CA GLY A 30 32.79 -53.87 15.44
C GLY A 30 32.53 -55.03 14.49
N THR A 31 31.88 -56.13 14.94
CA THR A 31 31.45 -57.27 14.12
C THR A 31 29.93 -57.44 14.09
N ALA A 32 29.18 -56.45 14.54
CA ALA A 32 27.81 -56.33 14.08
C ALA A 32 27.90 -55.96 12.57
N ASP A 33 27.87 -56.95 11.74
CA ASP A 33 27.54 -56.80 10.32
C ASP A 33 26.22 -56.00 10.31
N VAL A 34 26.34 -54.73 10.06
CA VAL A 34 25.24 -53.93 9.58
C VAL A 34 24.97 -54.60 8.22
N GLU A 35 23.91 -55.38 8.13
CA GLU A 35 23.33 -55.76 6.86
C GLU A 35 23.26 -54.47 6.05
N GLU A 36 24.06 -54.36 5.02
CA GLU A 36 23.90 -53.34 3.97
C GLU A 36 22.49 -53.53 3.41
N ASP A 37 21.55 -52.79 4.03
CA ASP A 37 20.33 -52.45 3.34
C ASP A 37 20.78 -51.71 2.06
N SER A 38 20.54 -52.32 0.94
CA SER A 38 20.88 -51.84 -0.41
C SER A 38 20.06 -50.64 -0.84
N GLY A 39 19.94 -49.66 0.08
CA GLY A 39 19.62 -48.29 -0.20
C GLY A 39 20.93 -47.58 -0.53
N SER A 40 21.07 -47.05 -1.71
CA SER A 40 22.23 -46.34 -2.26
C SER A 40 22.84 -45.39 -1.20
N SER A 41 23.86 -45.89 -0.48
CA SER A 41 24.61 -45.03 0.48
C SER A 41 25.38 -44.00 -0.36
N ILE A 42 24.84 -42.77 -0.37
CA ILE A 42 25.49 -41.64 -1.03
C ILE A 42 26.82 -41.40 -0.33
N ASP A 43 27.92 -41.75 -1.03
CA ASP A 43 29.26 -41.53 -0.52
C ASP A 43 29.66 -40.05 -0.63
N TYR A 44 29.26 -39.25 0.40
CA TYR A 44 29.53 -37.80 0.46
C TYR A 44 31.02 -37.47 0.33
N MET A 45 31.95 -38.42 0.73
CA MET A 45 33.38 -38.22 0.60
C MET A 45 33.84 -38.33 -0.84
N LYS A 46 33.25 -39.21 -1.62
CA LYS A 46 33.50 -39.35 -3.05
C LYS A 46 33.00 -38.12 -3.80
N LEU A 47 31.75 -37.68 -3.50
CA LEU A 47 31.18 -36.47 -4.09
C LEU A 47 32.07 -35.25 -3.82
N LEU A 48 32.55 -35.05 -2.59
CA LEU A 48 33.41 -33.94 -2.24
C LEU A 48 34.76 -33.96 -2.99
N LYS A 49 35.36 -35.16 -3.17
CA LYS A 49 36.60 -35.33 -3.95
C LYS A 49 36.38 -35.02 -5.44
N ASP A 50 35.30 -35.43 -6.02
CA ASP A 50 34.97 -35.18 -7.42
C ASP A 50 34.67 -33.71 -7.68
N LEU A 51 34.01 -33.01 -6.76
CA LEU A 51 33.83 -31.57 -6.79
C LEU A 51 35.18 -30.81 -6.69
N LEU A 52 36.08 -31.23 -5.77
CA LEU A 52 37.42 -30.63 -5.61
C LEU A 52 38.35 -30.88 -6.80
N LYS A 53 38.17 -31.96 -7.52
CA LYS A 53 38.92 -32.28 -8.74
C LYS A 53 38.71 -31.21 -9.81
N HIS A 54 37.48 -30.66 -9.89
CA HIS A 54 37.08 -29.67 -10.89
C HIS A 54 37.22 -28.22 -10.42
N LYS A 55 38.09 -27.91 -9.41
CA LYS A 55 38.29 -26.56 -8.83
C LYS A 55 38.56 -25.48 -9.89
N MET A 56 39.33 -25.79 -10.97
CA MET A 56 39.62 -24.83 -12.03
C MET A 56 38.38 -24.47 -12.86
N LEU A 57 37.42 -25.36 -12.96
CA LEU A 57 36.16 -25.12 -13.65
C LEU A 57 35.29 -24.18 -12.79
N TYR A 58 35.22 -24.45 -11.48
CA TYR A 58 34.54 -23.52 -10.54
C TYR A 58 35.12 -22.12 -10.62
N VAL A 59 36.44 -21.97 -10.54
CA VAL A 59 37.10 -20.63 -10.61
C VAL A 59 36.71 -19.93 -11.91
N LYS A 60 36.77 -20.60 -13.05
CA LYS A 60 36.43 -20.00 -14.36
C LYS A 60 34.94 -19.58 -14.41
N VAL A 61 34.01 -20.48 -14.04
CA VAL A 61 32.56 -20.22 -14.12
C VAL A 61 32.13 -19.17 -13.09
N LEU A 62 32.63 -19.24 -11.85
CA LEU A 62 32.29 -18.25 -10.84
C LEU A 62 32.85 -16.86 -11.18
N SER A 63 34.07 -16.78 -11.72
CA SER A 63 34.65 -15.51 -12.16
C SER A 63 33.84 -14.88 -13.29
N THR A 64 33.47 -15.66 -14.31
CA THR A 64 32.64 -15.17 -15.42
C THR A 64 31.25 -14.77 -14.93
N ALA A 65 30.62 -15.57 -14.06
CA ALA A 65 29.34 -15.26 -13.46
C ALA A 65 29.38 -13.99 -12.61
N PHE A 66 30.46 -13.79 -11.84
CA PHE A 66 30.65 -12.57 -11.06
C PHE A 66 30.79 -11.33 -11.94
N VAL A 67 31.58 -11.40 -13.02
CA VAL A 67 31.72 -10.26 -13.96
C VAL A 67 30.39 -9.92 -14.62
N LEU A 68 29.65 -10.92 -15.09
CA LEU A 68 28.33 -10.72 -15.70
C LEU A 68 27.33 -10.15 -14.67
N ALA A 69 27.33 -10.68 -13.46
CA ALA A 69 26.50 -10.16 -12.36
C ALA A 69 26.85 -8.71 -11.99
N ALA A 70 28.13 -8.36 -11.98
CA ALA A 70 28.57 -6.99 -11.72
C ALA A 70 28.12 -6.02 -12.82
N ILE A 71 28.28 -6.39 -14.09
CA ILE A 71 27.78 -5.61 -15.23
C ILE A 71 26.26 -5.41 -15.13
N TYR A 72 25.51 -6.48 -14.84
CA TYR A 72 24.08 -6.41 -14.65
C TYR A 72 23.70 -5.50 -13.48
N ALA A 73 24.31 -5.68 -12.31
CA ALA A 73 24.01 -4.90 -11.11
C ALA A 73 24.35 -3.40 -11.26
N LEU A 74 25.43 -3.06 -11.99
CA LEU A 74 25.81 -1.68 -12.27
C LEU A 74 24.91 -1.01 -13.30
N SER A 75 24.31 -1.77 -14.21
CA SER A 75 23.37 -1.24 -15.21
C SER A 75 22.00 -0.85 -14.61
N GLN A 76 21.66 -1.33 -13.42
CA GLN A 76 20.39 -0.99 -12.77
C GLN A 76 20.41 0.44 -12.24
N PRO A 77 19.37 1.28 -12.54
CA PRO A 77 19.26 2.62 -11.99
C PRO A 77 19.04 2.57 -10.47
N ASN A 78 19.54 3.59 -9.78
CA ASN A 78 19.24 3.76 -8.36
C ASN A 78 17.77 4.12 -8.18
N TYR A 79 17.20 3.76 -7.03
CA TYR A 79 15.87 4.19 -6.63
C TYR A 79 15.85 4.57 -5.15
N TYR A 80 14.93 5.45 -4.82
CA TYR A 80 14.72 5.99 -3.49
C TYR A 80 13.32 5.60 -3.02
N ASN A 81 13.13 5.53 -1.72
CA ASN A 81 11.84 5.25 -1.10
C ASN A 81 11.50 6.36 -0.11
N CYS A 82 10.27 6.85 -0.18
CA CYS A 82 9.72 7.83 0.75
C CYS A 82 8.45 7.24 1.36
N THR A 83 8.44 7.13 2.69
CA THR A 83 7.33 6.58 3.46
C THR A 83 6.61 7.68 4.19
N VAL A 84 5.29 7.74 4.05
CA VAL A 84 4.39 8.62 4.82
C VAL A 84 3.48 7.78 5.70
N LEU A 85 3.35 8.16 6.96
CA LEU A 85 2.49 7.49 7.92
C LEU A 85 1.34 8.42 8.34
N LEU A 86 0.11 7.93 8.20
CA LEU A 86 -1.11 8.63 8.60
C LEU A 86 -1.87 7.80 9.63
N SER A 87 -2.39 8.46 10.64
CA SER A 87 -3.36 7.88 11.57
C SER A 87 -4.72 8.51 11.30
N PRO A 88 -5.74 7.75 10.91
CA PRO A 88 -7.09 8.28 10.85
C PRO A 88 -7.58 8.54 12.27
N GLU A 89 -8.11 9.72 12.53
CA GLU A 89 -8.82 9.98 13.76
C GLU A 89 -10.18 9.29 13.65
N MET A 90 -10.34 8.21 14.38
CA MET A 90 -11.64 7.59 14.54
C MET A 90 -12.45 8.53 15.43
N SER A 91 -13.37 9.28 14.84
CA SER A 91 -14.36 10.07 15.58
C SER A 91 -15.19 9.11 16.44
N GLY A 92 -14.63 8.76 17.59
CA GLY A 92 -15.39 8.06 18.61
C GLY A 92 -16.54 8.96 19.04
N SER A 93 -17.71 8.44 19.17
CA SER A 93 -19.03 8.99 19.50
C SER A 93 -19.09 9.97 20.71
N LYS A 94 -18.04 10.71 21.01
CA LYS A 94 -17.94 11.59 22.19
C LYS A 94 -18.24 13.06 21.93
N SER A 95 -18.28 13.54 20.68
CA SER A 95 -18.63 14.95 20.42
C SER A 95 -20.14 15.20 20.25
N THR A 96 -20.94 14.16 20.20
CA THR A 96 -22.41 14.25 20.05
C THR A 96 -23.12 14.92 21.22
N GLY A 97 -22.48 15.08 22.38
CA GLY A 97 -23.12 15.62 23.57
C GLY A 97 -23.62 17.07 23.45
N GLY A 98 -22.90 17.93 22.74
CA GLY A 98 -23.26 19.35 22.59
C GLY A 98 -24.31 19.60 21.52
N LEU A 99 -24.19 18.97 20.37
CA LEU A 99 -25.10 19.10 19.23
C LEU A 99 -26.39 18.28 19.42
N ALA A 100 -26.29 17.09 20.01
CA ALA A 100 -27.46 16.29 20.36
C ALA A 100 -28.33 16.99 21.44
N SER A 101 -27.71 17.72 22.38
CA SER A 101 -28.45 18.51 23.38
C SER A 101 -29.14 19.72 22.74
N LEU A 102 -28.53 20.38 21.76
CA LEU A 102 -29.17 21.44 21.00
C LEU A 102 -30.31 20.90 20.12
N ALA A 103 -30.10 19.81 19.42
CA ALA A 103 -31.12 19.19 18.59
C ALA A 103 -32.31 18.68 19.42
N SER A 104 -32.07 18.12 20.62
CA SER A 104 -33.13 17.69 21.54
C SER A 104 -33.90 18.88 22.13
N SER A 105 -33.28 20.05 22.34
CA SER A 105 -33.96 21.26 22.79
C SER A 105 -34.94 21.81 21.74
N PHE A 106 -34.70 21.49 20.45
CA PHE A 106 -35.61 21.80 19.34
C PHE A 106 -36.58 20.67 19.01
N GLY A 107 -36.67 19.62 19.86
CA GLY A 107 -37.60 18.49 19.68
C GLY A 107 -37.14 17.51 18.57
N VAL A 108 -35.97 17.67 18.01
CA VAL A 108 -35.38 16.75 17.04
C VAL A 108 -34.63 15.66 17.79
N ASN A 109 -35.30 14.51 17.94
CA ASN A 109 -34.63 13.32 18.48
C ASN A 109 -33.72 12.74 17.40
N LEU A 110 -32.45 13.14 17.41
CA LEU A 110 -31.39 12.45 16.65
C LEU A 110 -31.18 11.09 17.33
N GLY A 111 -32.18 10.22 17.15
CA GLY A 111 -32.18 8.89 17.70
C GLY A 111 -30.85 8.18 17.40
N SER A 112 -30.38 7.42 18.38
CA SER A 112 -29.24 6.53 18.33
C SER A 112 -29.38 5.39 17.28
N GLY A 113 -29.88 5.75 16.12
CA GLY A 113 -29.93 4.92 14.91
C GLY A 113 -28.63 5.07 14.14
N GLY A 114 -27.51 4.86 14.80
CA GLY A 114 -26.21 4.80 14.17
C GLY A 114 -25.96 3.53 13.35
N ALA A 115 -26.90 3.21 12.46
CA ALA A 115 -26.72 2.21 11.41
C ALA A 115 -26.51 2.93 10.08
N GLY A 116 -25.47 3.77 9.98
CA GLY A 116 -25.26 4.57 8.79
C GLY A 116 -23.82 4.93 8.50
N THR A 117 -22.90 4.57 9.35
CA THR A 117 -21.48 4.76 9.09
C THR A 117 -20.84 3.45 8.67
N GLU A 118 -21.31 2.89 7.57
CA GLU A 118 -20.43 2.13 6.68
C GLU A 118 -19.49 3.12 5.99
N ALA A 119 -18.95 4.02 6.78
CA ALA A 119 -17.84 4.84 6.38
C ALA A 119 -16.70 3.89 6.01
N LEU A 120 -16.14 4.06 4.83
CA LEU A 120 -14.96 3.36 4.35
C LEU A 120 -14.00 3.11 5.50
N PHE A 121 -13.95 1.86 5.96
CA PHE A 121 -12.97 1.46 6.95
C PHE A 121 -11.58 1.72 6.36
N PRO A 122 -10.60 2.16 7.15
CA PRO A 122 -9.25 2.39 6.68
C PRO A 122 -8.67 1.22 5.88
N THR A 123 -9.12 -0.01 6.16
CA THR A 123 -8.73 -1.23 5.43
C THR A 123 -9.11 -1.24 3.95
N LEU A 124 -10.02 -0.35 3.50
CA LEU A 124 -10.38 -0.20 2.09
C LEU A 124 -9.55 0.86 1.35
N TYR A 125 -8.71 1.62 2.04
CA TYR A 125 -7.90 2.67 1.41
C TYR A 125 -6.88 2.14 0.40
N PRO A 126 -6.25 0.98 0.60
CA PRO A 126 -5.41 0.37 -0.43
C PRO A 126 -6.19 0.06 -1.72
N GLU A 127 -7.40 -0.47 -1.61
CA GLU A 127 -8.26 -0.76 -2.77
C GLU A 127 -8.66 0.53 -3.50
N LEU A 128 -8.95 1.58 -2.75
CA LEU A 128 -9.25 2.88 -3.29
C LEU A 128 -8.07 3.45 -4.10
N MET A 129 -6.85 3.39 -3.54
CA MET A 129 -5.64 3.83 -4.24
C MET A 129 -5.31 2.96 -5.46
N ASN A 130 -5.74 1.69 -5.45
CA ASN A 130 -5.60 0.78 -6.58
C ASN A 130 -6.61 1.04 -7.69
N SER A 131 -7.63 1.89 -7.46
CA SER A 131 -8.59 2.26 -8.49
C SER A 131 -7.94 2.99 -9.65
N VAL A 132 -8.48 2.80 -10.85
CA VAL A 132 -8.01 3.46 -12.07
C VAL A 132 -8.17 4.97 -11.94
N ASP A 133 -9.30 5.43 -11.37
CA ASP A 133 -9.59 6.86 -11.18
C ASP A 133 -8.55 7.56 -10.30
N PHE A 134 -8.15 6.92 -9.20
CA PHE A 134 -7.11 7.46 -8.34
C PHE A 134 -5.77 7.55 -9.06
N LYS A 135 -5.35 6.48 -9.76
CA LYS A 135 -4.07 6.44 -10.48
C LYS A 135 -4.01 7.42 -11.63
N THR A 136 -5.09 7.56 -12.40
CA THR A 136 -5.16 8.55 -13.50
C THR A 136 -5.17 9.98 -12.98
N SER A 137 -5.72 10.21 -11.78
CA SER A 137 -5.63 11.54 -11.16
C SER A 137 -4.19 11.99 -10.92
N LEU A 138 -3.24 11.06 -10.73
CA LEU A 138 -1.82 11.36 -10.52
C LEU A 138 -1.10 11.78 -11.81
N PHE A 139 -1.66 11.53 -12.99
CA PHE A 139 -1.02 11.86 -14.28
C PHE A 139 -0.67 13.33 -14.42
N HIS A 140 -1.58 14.20 -13.97
CA HIS A 140 -1.44 15.65 -14.10
C HIS A 140 -0.67 16.33 -12.95
N VAL A 141 -0.09 15.53 -12.03
CA VAL A 141 0.71 16.10 -10.94
C VAL A 141 1.99 16.72 -11.50
N PRO A 142 2.24 18.02 -11.27
CA PRO A 142 3.49 18.62 -11.70
C PRO A 142 4.65 18.11 -10.85
N VAL A 143 5.69 17.61 -11.51
CA VAL A 143 6.93 17.17 -10.87
C VAL A 143 8.08 17.96 -11.46
N THR A 144 9.04 18.33 -10.62
CA THR A 144 10.22 19.10 -11.02
C THR A 144 11.46 18.25 -10.90
N ILE A 145 12.17 18.10 -12.00
CA ILE A 145 13.51 17.50 -12.04
C ILE A 145 14.51 18.63 -11.77
N GLU A 146 15.27 18.52 -10.69
CA GLU A 146 16.35 19.48 -10.44
C GLU A 146 17.45 19.32 -11.51
N GLY A 147 17.74 20.42 -12.21
CA GLY A 147 18.85 20.49 -13.16
C GLY A 147 20.18 20.38 -12.45
N ASP A 148 21.22 19.87 -13.14
CA ASP A 148 22.55 19.81 -12.59
C ASP A 148 23.13 21.23 -12.44
N LYS A 149 23.26 21.68 -11.19
CA LYS A 149 23.78 23.01 -10.85
C LYS A 149 25.23 23.21 -11.26
N GLU A 150 25.99 22.13 -11.42
CA GLU A 150 27.39 22.19 -11.87
C GLU A 150 27.47 22.38 -13.39
N GLU A 151 26.49 21.88 -14.13
CA GLU A 151 26.41 22.06 -15.60
C GLU A 151 25.52 23.24 -16.01
N GLY A 152 24.87 23.93 -15.05
CA GLY A 152 24.02 25.09 -15.31
C GLY A 152 22.69 24.75 -16.01
N GLU A 153 22.23 23.53 -15.91
CA GLU A 153 20.94 23.11 -16.43
C GLU A 153 19.80 23.67 -15.57
N PRO A 154 18.74 24.26 -16.22
CA PRO A 154 17.59 24.76 -15.49
C PRO A 154 16.71 23.60 -14.98
N ASP A 155 16.02 23.84 -13.86
CA ASP A 155 15.00 22.94 -13.36
C ASP A 155 13.88 22.79 -14.41
N ARG A 156 13.46 21.56 -14.65
CA ARG A 156 12.38 21.24 -15.61
C ARG A 156 11.17 20.73 -14.89
N THR A 157 10.05 21.39 -15.07
CA THR A 157 8.74 20.95 -14.54
C THR A 157 7.92 20.33 -15.66
N MET A 158 7.40 19.14 -15.40
CA MET A 158 6.55 18.39 -16.33
C MET A 158 5.47 17.64 -15.56
N SER A 159 4.51 17.05 -16.28
CA SER A 159 3.52 16.17 -15.64
C SER A 159 4.17 14.84 -15.21
N TYR A 160 3.63 14.22 -14.14
CA TYR A 160 4.14 12.93 -13.69
C TYR A 160 3.98 11.85 -14.77
N TYR A 161 2.96 11.97 -15.62
CA TYR A 161 2.78 11.11 -16.79
C TYR A 161 3.95 11.19 -17.76
N GLU A 162 4.35 12.40 -18.17
CA GLU A 162 5.49 12.64 -19.06
C GLU A 162 6.80 12.17 -18.44
N TYR A 163 6.99 12.46 -17.17
CA TYR A 163 8.15 11.97 -16.41
C TYR A 163 8.27 10.44 -16.43
N LEU A 164 7.17 9.73 -16.16
CA LEU A 164 7.17 8.27 -16.18
C LEU A 164 7.34 7.69 -17.58
N LYS A 165 6.91 8.40 -18.62
CA LYS A 165 7.02 7.98 -20.01
C LYS A 165 8.42 8.17 -20.56
N ASP A 166 9.00 9.36 -20.40
CA ASP A 166 10.15 9.81 -21.16
C ASP A 166 11.47 9.89 -20.34
N GLU A 167 11.40 10.20 -19.04
CA GLU A 167 12.58 10.49 -18.22
C GLU A 167 13.05 9.32 -17.33
N GLN A 168 12.33 8.18 -17.34
CA GLN A 168 12.73 7.03 -16.53
C GLN A 168 13.98 6.35 -17.11
N LYS A 169 15.05 6.33 -16.32
CA LYS A 169 16.28 5.62 -16.66
C LYS A 169 16.03 4.12 -16.65
N SER A 170 16.28 3.46 -17.76
CA SER A 170 16.22 2.01 -17.87
C SER A 170 17.61 1.43 -18.17
N PRO A 171 17.90 0.19 -17.78
CA PRO A 171 19.16 -0.46 -18.11
C PRO A 171 19.38 -0.46 -19.63
N TRP A 172 20.60 -0.18 -20.08
CA TRP A 172 20.95 -0.09 -21.52
C TRP A 172 20.58 -1.36 -22.32
N TRP A 173 20.65 -2.54 -21.70
CA TRP A 173 20.27 -3.79 -22.31
C TRP A 173 18.74 -3.94 -22.48
N SER A 174 17.92 -3.30 -21.64
CA SER A 174 16.46 -3.31 -21.78
C SER A 174 16.02 -2.51 -23.00
N ALA A 175 16.75 -1.46 -23.37
CA ALA A 175 16.53 -0.72 -24.61
C ALA A 175 16.80 -1.58 -25.83
N ALA A 176 17.81 -2.46 -25.80
CA ALA A 176 18.12 -3.38 -26.87
C ALA A 176 17.01 -4.47 -27.03
N ILE A 177 16.50 -5.01 -25.92
CA ILE A 177 15.41 -5.99 -25.95
C ILE A 177 14.06 -5.32 -26.22
N GLY A 178 13.77 -4.21 -25.54
CA GLY A 178 12.53 -3.45 -25.72
C GLY A 178 12.42 -2.78 -27.08
N GLY A 179 13.53 -2.36 -27.66
CA GLY A 179 13.59 -1.79 -29.02
C GLY A 179 13.19 -2.79 -30.10
N THR A 180 13.65 -4.05 -29.98
CA THR A 180 13.26 -5.10 -30.90
C THR A 180 11.77 -5.46 -30.79
N ILE A 181 11.23 -5.50 -29.58
CA ILE A 181 9.79 -5.75 -29.34
C ILE A 181 8.96 -4.55 -29.81
N LYS A 182 9.37 -3.30 -29.52
CA LYS A 182 8.68 -2.09 -30.00
C LYS A 182 8.70 -1.99 -31.52
N PHE A 183 9.80 -2.38 -32.17
CA PHE A 183 9.90 -2.42 -33.62
C PHE A 183 8.94 -3.44 -34.24
N ILE A 184 8.84 -4.64 -33.67
CA ILE A 184 7.91 -5.68 -34.14
C ILE A 184 6.45 -5.27 -33.90
N VAL A 185 6.14 -4.70 -32.73
CA VAL A 185 4.78 -4.24 -32.39
C VAL A 185 4.41 -2.97 -33.19
N GLY A 186 5.38 -2.09 -33.46
CA GLY A 186 5.20 -0.89 -34.27
C GLY A 186 4.86 -1.15 -35.74
N LEU A 187 5.29 -2.31 -36.27
CA LEU A 187 4.91 -2.74 -37.62
C LEU A 187 3.42 -3.11 -37.77
N PHE A 188 2.73 -3.35 -36.64
CA PHE A 188 1.32 -3.74 -36.59
C PHE A 188 0.41 -2.70 -35.95
N LYS A 189 0.92 -1.49 -35.66
CA LYS A 189 0.15 -0.41 -35.01
C LYS A 189 -0.10 0.71 -35.98
N ASP A 190 -1.36 0.86 -36.39
CA ASP A 190 -1.86 2.09 -36.98
C ASP A 190 -1.74 3.20 -35.97
N ALA A 191 -1.20 4.35 -36.43
CA ALA A 191 -1.02 5.55 -35.64
C ALA A 191 -2.39 6.16 -35.31
N GLU A 192 -3.00 5.74 -34.21
CA GLU A 192 -4.17 6.44 -33.69
C GLU A 192 -3.76 7.63 -32.83
N ALA A 193 -4.48 8.72 -33.11
CA ALA A 193 -4.26 10.09 -32.74
C ALA A 193 -4.10 10.35 -31.24
N LYS A 194 -3.31 11.36 -30.94
CA LYS A 194 -3.20 12.06 -29.67
C LYS A 194 -4.56 12.59 -29.22
N GLU A 195 -5.20 11.98 -28.27
CA GLU A 195 -6.18 12.65 -27.44
C GLU A 195 -5.54 12.94 -26.08
N ASP A 196 -5.33 14.22 -25.80
CA ASP A 196 -4.81 14.74 -24.53
C ASP A 196 -5.79 14.57 -23.36
N LYS A 197 -6.96 14.00 -23.59
CA LYS A 197 -7.96 13.75 -22.55
C LYS A 197 -7.79 12.34 -21.98
N VAL A 198 -7.42 12.28 -20.71
CA VAL A 198 -7.42 11.04 -19.96
C VAL A 198 -8.87 10.72 -19.58
N ASP A 199 -9.42 9.68 -20.21
CA ASP A 199 -10.71 9.13 -19.85
C ASP A 199 -10.47 7.81 -19.05
N PRO A 200 -10.77 7.80 -17.75
CA PRO A 200 -10.58 6.59 -16.92
C PRO A 200 -11.36 5.38 -17.45
N PHE A 201 -12.44 5.59 -18.18
CA PHE A 201 -13.24 4.53 -18.78
C PHE A 201 -12.59 3.93 -20.05
N ARG A 202 -11.79 4.72 -20.79
CA ARG A 202 -11.14 4.30 -22.04
C ARG A 202 -9.67 4.70 -22.08
N LEU A 203 -8.84 3.97 -21.32
CA LEU A 203 -7.40 4.20 -21.34
C LEU A 203 -6.77 3.70 -22.63
N THR A 204 -5.82 4.45 -23.15
CA THR A 204 -4.94 3.97 -24.22
C THR A 204 -3.98 2.88 -23.70
N PRO A 205 -3.39 2.03 -24.57
CA PRO A 205 -2.40 1.05 -24.14
C PRO A 205 -1.18 1.68 -23.42
N GLU A 206 -0.79 2.89 -23.81
CA GLU A 206 0.28 3.65 -23.13
C GLU A 206 -0.15 4.06 -21.73
N GLN A 207 -1.33 4.68 -21.60
CA GLN A 207 -1.89 5.08 -20.30
C GLN A 207 -2.05 3.89 -19.37
N THR A 208 -2.52 2.75 -19.88
CA THR A 208 -2.60 1.49 -19.12
C THR A 208 -1.23 1.02 -18.66
N GLY A 209 -0.19 1.19 -19.49
CA GLY A 209 1.19 0.92 -19.13
C GLY A 209 1.67 1.79 -17.96
N ILE A 210 1.41 3.10 -18.02
CA ILE A 210 1.77 4.04 -16.94
C ILE A 210 1.01 3.74 -15.65
N VAL A 211 -0.29 3.42 -15.72
CA VAL A 211 -1.07 2.99 -14.55
C VAL A 211 -0.41 1.80 -13.85
N LYS A 212 0.07 0.80 -14.60
CA LYS A 212 0.80 -0.34 -14.03
C LYS A 212 2.16 0.03 -13.44
N VAL A 213 2.81 1.06 -13.96
CA VAL A 213 4.06 1.58 -13.39
C VAL A 213 3.76 2.29 -12.05
N ILE A 214 2.73 3.12 -12.01
CA ILE A 214 2.27 3.79 -10.78
C ILE A 214 1.89 2.77 -9.72
N ASP A 215 1.20 1.70 -10.09
CA ASP A 215 0.81 0.60 -9.19
C ASP A 215 2.00 -0.03 -8.44
N LYS A 216 3.14 -0.13 -9.12
CA LYS A 216 4.38 -0.65 -8.52
C LYS A 216 5.16 0.38 -7.72
N LYS A 217 5.00 1.67 -8.07
CA LYS A 217 5.76 2.76 -7.45
C LYS A 217 5.08 3.37 -6.24
N VAL A 218 3.76 3.33 -6.20
CA VAL A 218 2.93 3.90 -5.13
C VAL A 218 2.14 2.79 -4.48
N VAL A 219 2.54 2.43 -3.28
CA VAL A 219 1.93 1.34 -2.51
C VAL A 219 1.31 1.91 -1.25
N CYS A 220 0.10 1.47 -0.94
CA CYS A 220 -0.57 1.79 0.31
C CYS A 220 -0.84 0.49 1.08
N ASP A 221 -0.49 0.49 2.34
CA ASP A 221 -0.80 -0.59 3.27
C ASP A 221 -1.44 -0.03 4.54
N VAL A 222 -2.28 -0.84 5.18
CA VAL A 222 -2.95 -0.45 6.42
C VAL A 222 -2.77 -1.55 7.45
N ASP A 223 -2.14 -1.22 8.55
CA ASP A 223 -2.01 -2.13 9.69
C ASP A 223 -3.40 -2.37 10.32
N LYS A 224 -3.86 -3.61 10.28
CA LYS A 224 -5.18 -4.03 10.80
C LYS A 224 -5.34 -3.85 12.30
N LYS A 225 -4.24 -3.72 13.06
CA LYS A 225 -4.27 -3.56 14.52
C LYS A 225 -4.26 -2.10 14.94
N THR A 226 -3.39 -1.32 14.32
CA THR A 226 -3.19 0.10 14.67
C THR A 226 -4.00 1.03 13.78
N MET A 227 -4.54 0.53 12.65
CA MET A 227 -5.21 1.31 11.61
C MET A 227 -4.32 2.41 11.01
N VAL A 228 -3.00 2.34 11.23
CA VAL A 228 -2.05 3.26 10.63
C VAL A 228 -1.94 2.97 9.14
N ILE A 229 -2.06 4.02 8.34
CA ILE A 229 -1.96 3.98 6.89
C ILE A 229 -0.51 4.30 6.54
N THR A 230 0.13 3.38 5.82
CA THR A 230 1.50 3.55 5.30
C THR A 230 1.41 3.77 3.80
N ILE A 231 1.94 4.89 3.33
CA ILE A 231 2.07 5.20 1.91
C ILE A 231 3.55 5.16 1.57
N ASP A 232 3.95 4.20 0.76
CA ASP A 232 5.30 4.03 0.25
C ASP A 232 5.37 4.45 -1.21
N VAL A 233 6.19 5.43 -1.50
CA VAL A 233 6.47 5.87 -2.87
C VAL A 233 7.92 5.57 -3.21
N THR A 234 8.13 4.92 -4.35
CA THR A 234 9.46 4.57 -4.85
C THR A 234 9.70 5.26 -6.18
N ASP A 235 10.77 6.05 -6.28
CA ASP A 235 11.14 6.69 -7.55
C ASP A 235 12.67 6.75 -7.74
N GLN A 236 13.10 7.09 -8.96
CA GLN A 236 14.52 7.23 -9.31
C GLN A 236 15.11 8.56 -8.86
N ASP A 237 14.27 9.59 -8.71
CA ASP A 237 14.63 10.90 -8.22
C ASP A 237 14.16 11.09 -6.78
N PRO A 238 15.02 11.52 -5.83
CA PRO A 238 14.66 11.67 -4.43
C PRO A 238 13.64 12.79 -4.18
N VAL A 239 13.72 13.90 -4.95
CA VAL A 239 12.80 15.04 -4.80
C VAL A 239 11.42 14.67 -5.33
N ILE A 240 11.36 14.04 -6.50
CA ILE A 240 10.09 13.56 -7.09
C ILE A 240 9.46 12.51 -6.16
N CYS A 241 10.28 11.61 -5.58
CA CYS A 241 9.82 10.61 -4.64
C CYS A 241 9.08 11.25 -3.44
N ALA A 242 9.68 12.28 -2.82
CA ALA A 242 9.08 12.99 -1.70
C ALA A 242 7.85 13.82 -2.10
N THR A 243 7.93 14.54 -3.22
CA THR A 243 6.82 15.34 -3.76
C THR A 243 5.61 14.47 -4.08
N MET A 244 5.84 13.33 -4.72
CA MET A 244 4.78 12.37 -5.00
C MET A 244 4.19 11.75 -3.74
N ALA A 245 5.00 11.42 -2.74
CA ALA A 245 4.50 10.90 -1.46
C ALA A 245 3.58 11.90 -0.75
N ASP A 246 3.93 13.18 -0.72
CA ASP A 246 3.09 14.24 -0.15
C ASP A 246 1.81 14.47 -0.97
N THR A 247 1.94 14.48 -2.30
CA THR A 247 0.79 14.64 -3.21
C THR A 247 -0.17 13.47 -3.11
N VAL A 248 0.33 12.23 -3.10
CA VAL A 248 -0.49 11.01 -2.95
C VAL A 248 -1.23 11.04 -1.62
N LYS A 249 -0.55 11.40 -0.52
CA LYS A 249 -1.17 11.60 0.81
C LYS A 249 -2.34 12.59 0.71
N THR A 250 -2.09 13.78 0.16
CA THR A 250 -3.10 14.84 0.06
C THR A 250 -4.28 14.41 -0.81
N ARG A 251 -4.03 13.79 -1.94
CA ARG A 251 -5.09 13.27 -2.81
C ARG A 251 -5.91 12.18 -2.17
N LEU A 252 -5.26 11.25 -1.46
CA LEU A 252 -5.97 10.21 -0.71
C LEU A 252 -6.88 10.81 0.36
N GLN A 253 -6.38 11.77 1.13
CA GLN A 253 -7.18 12.49 2.14
C GLN A 253 -8.39 13.19 1.50
N ASN A 254 -8.20 13.90 0.41
CA ASN A 254 -9.28 14.58 -0.30
C ASN A 254 -10.30 13.59 -0.85
N PHE A 255 -9.85 12.51 -1.49
CA PHE A 255 -10.74 11.50 -2.05
C PHE A 255 -11.60 10.82 -0.97
N ILE A 256 -11.00 10.47 0.15
CA ILE A 256 -11.74 9.87 1.27
C ILE A 256 -12.74 10.88 1.85
N THR A 257 -12.33 12.15 2.01
CA THR A 257 -13.19 13.21 2.49
C THR A 257 -14.39 13.41 1.57
N ASP A 258 -14.16 13.53 0.27
CA ASP A 258 -15.22 13.73 -0.72
C ASP A 258 -16.18 12.53 -0.77
N TYR A 259 -15.65 11.31 -0.71
CA TYR A 259 -16.46 10.10 -0.68
C TYR A 259 -17.36 10.06 0.57
N ARG A 260 -16.78 10.29 1.75
CA ARG A 260 -17.53 10.24 3.02
C ARG A 260 -18.57 11.36 3.11
N THR A 261 -18.21 12.56 2.70
CA THR A 261 -19.10 13.73 2.81
C THR A 261 -20.10 13.86 1.67
N SER A 262 -19.95 13.12 0.56
CA SER A 262 -20.78 13.28 -0.65
C SER A 262 -22.28 13.17 -0.34
N LYS A 263 -22.70 12.12 0.37
CA LYS A 263 -24.10 11.92 0.74
C LYS A 263 -24.60 13.00 1.70
N ALA A 264 -23.79 13.34 2.70
CA ALA A 264 -24.16 14.37 3.67
C ALA A 264 -24.27 15.77 3.01
N ARG A 265 -23.45 16.06 1.99
CA ARG A 265 -23.55 17.31 1.21
C ARG A 265 -24.85 17.37 0.38
N VAL A 266 -25.27 16.25 -0.23
CA VAL A 266 -26.55 16.17 -0.93
C VAL A 266 -27.72 16.38 0.02
N ASP A 267 -27.68 15.74 1.20
CA ASP A 267 -28.68 15.93 2.25
C ASP A 267 -28.73 17.38 2.74
N LEU A 268 -27.56 18.02 2.90
CA LEU A 268 -27.45 19.43 3.30
C LEU A 268 -28.08 20.37 2.25
N GLU A 269 -27.76 20.17 0.96
CA GLU A 269 -28.34 20.99 -0.11
C GLU A 269 -29.87 20.86 -0.18
N TYR A 270 -30.39 19.63 -0.02
CA TYR A 270 -31.81 19.38 0.04
C TYR A 270 -32.47 20.09 1.23
N ASN A 271 -31.93 19.95 2.45
CA ASN A 271 -32.48 20.60 3.65
C ASN A 271 -32.36 22.12 3.57
N LYS A 272 -31.30 22.67 2.97
CA LYS A 272 -31.17 24.10 2.72
C LYS A 272 -32.29 24.62 1.84
N LYS A 273 -32.60 23.92 0.74
CA LYS A 273 -33.69 24.30 -0.18
C LYS A 273 -35.04 24.29 0.51
N ILE A 274 -35.32 23.26 1.32
CA ILE A 274 -36.59 23.18 2.10
C ILE A 274 -36.66 24.34 3.11
N CYS A 275 -35.57 24.66 3.80
CA CYS A 275 -35.52 25.75 4.75
C CYS A 275 -35.81 27.11 4.05
N GLU A 276 -35.21 27.35 2.87
CA GLU A 276 -35.47 28.57 2.09
C GLU A 276 -36.91 28.65 1.59
N GLU A 277 -37.49 27.54 1.11
CA GLU A 277 -38.90 27.49 0.66
C GLU A 277 -39.88 27.72 1.82
N THR A 278 -39.68 27.07 2.97
CA THR A 278 -40.53 27.24 4.13
C THR A 278 -40.44 28.61 4.73
N LYS A 279 -39.23 29.21 4.73
CA LYS A 279 -39.01 30.60 5.12
C LYS A 279 -39.80 31.57 4.25
N ALA A 280 -39.73 31.39 2.92
CA ALA A 280 -40.47 32.23 1.98
C ALA A 280 -42.00 32.11 2.16
N ARG A 281 -42.53 30.91 2.51
CA ARG A 281 -43.95 30.70 2.81
C ARG A 281 -44.35 31.40 4.12
N TYR A 282 -43.54 31.29 5.16
CA TYR A 282 -43.75 31.99 6.41
C TYR A 282 -43.72 33.52 6.21
N GLU A 283 -42.76 34.07 5.49
CA GLU A 283 -42.69 35.50 5.23
C GLU A 283 -43.93 36.03 4.49
N ARG A 284 -44.44 35.29 3.53
CA ARG A 284 -45.69 35.60 2.82
C ARG A 284 -46.89 35.57 3.76
N ALA A 285 -47.05 34.51 4.57
CA ALA A 285 -48.17 34.41 5.51
C ALA A 285 -48.11 35.52 6.55
N ARG A 286 -46.91 35.86 7.05
CA ARG A 286 -46.71 36.96 7.95
C ARG A 286 -47.07 38.32 7.33
N GLN A 287 -46.71 38.52 6.08
CA GLN A 287 -47.09 39.75 5.35
C GLN A 287 -48.56 39.86 5.16
N LEU A 288 -49.27 38.81 4.75
CA LEU A 288 -50.72 38.77 4.60
C LEU A 288 -51.43 39.06 5.92
N TYR A 289 -50.94 38.51 7.02
CA TYR A 289 -51.48 38.80 8.35
C TYR A 289 -51.28 40.26 8.71
N ALA A 290 -50.08 40.85 8.49
CA ALA A 290 -49.79 42.25 8.78
C ALA A 290 -50.65 43.20 7.95
N GLU A 291 -50.75 42.99 6.63
CA GLU A 291 -51.62 43.79 5.73
C GLU A 291 -53.10 43.76 6.14
N PHE A 292 -53.58 42.58 6.60
CA PHE A 292 -54.93 42.44 7.09
C PHE A 292 -55.15 43.24 8.40
N MET A 293 -54.17 43.20 9.34
CA MET A 293 -54.24 43.96 10.59
C MET A 293 -54.17 45.44 10.37
N ASP A 294 -53.32 45.91 9.45
CA ASP A 294 -53.19 47.33 9.12
C ASP A 294 -54.43 47.91 8.42
N SER A 295 -55.15 47.05 7.68
CA SER A 295 -56.38 47.42 6.96
C SER A 295 -57.62 47.39 7.84
N ASN A 296 -57.62 46.75 9.00
CA ASN A 296 -58.79 46.51 9.86
C ASN A 296 -58.50 46.87 11.32
N HIS A 297 -58.38 48.17 11.63
CA HIS A 297 -58.07 48.66 12.98
C HIS A 297 -59.21 48.41 13.98
N ASP A 298 -60.48 48.43 13.55
CA ASP A 298 -61.65 48.18 14.37
C ASP A 298 -62.32 46.83 14.07
N ILE A 299 -61.89 45.78 14.78
CA ILE A 299 -62.39 44.41 14.56
C ILE A 299 -63.67 44.21 15.41
N ILE A 300 -64.83 44.71 14.95
CA ILE A 300 -66.11 44.56 15.61
C ILE A 300 -66.91 43.37 15.06
N LEU A 301 -66.80 43.08 13.76
CA LEU A 301 -67.52 42.02 13.11
C LEU A 301 -66.91 40.63 13.40
N GLN A 302 -67.79 39.67 13.75
CA GLN A 302 -67.34 38.29 14.00
C GLN A 302 -66.62 37.63 12.81
N THR A 303 -67.02 37.98 11.59
CA THR A 303 -66.40 37.47 10.35
C THR A 303 -64.96 38.01 10.17
N VAL A 304 -64.68 39.26 10.57
CA VAL A 304 -63.32 39.85 10.52
C VAL A 304 -62.43 39.18 11.56
N ARG A 305 -62.99 38.95 12.77
CA ARG A 305 -62.28 38.22 13.82
C ARG A 305 -61.93 36.79 13.44
N GLN A 306 -62.86 36.10 12.77
CA GLN A 306 -62.63 34.75 12.24
C GLN A 306 -61.50 34.76 11.22
N LYS A 307 -61.51 35.72 10.28
CA LYS A 307 -60.44 35.86 9.26
C LYS A 307 -59.08 36.16 9.88
N GLN A 308 -59.02 37.00 10.93
CA GLN A 308 -57.82 37.26 11.69
C GLN A 308 -57.25 35.97 12.27
N THR A 309 -58.11 35.16 12.95
CA THR A 309 -57.66 33.88 13.54
C THR A 309 -57.21 32.90 12.49
N ASP A 310 -57.83 32.85 11.32
CA ASP A 310 -57.43 31.97 10.22
C ASP A 310 -56.05 32.37 9.71
N LEU A 311 -55.78 33.64 9.48
CA LEU A 311 -54.44 34.14 9.03
C LEU A 311 -53.36 33.96 10.07
N GLU A 312 -53.71 34.14 11.38
CA GLU A 312 -52.76 33.89 12.48
C GLU A 312 -52.36 32.43 12.57
N ASN A 313 -53.35 31.53 12.46
CA ASN A 313 -53.14 30.09 12.44
C ASN A 313 -52.28 29.66 11.22
N ASP A 314 -52.52 30.24 10.04
CA ASP A 314 -51.76 29.98 8.83
C ASP A 314 -50.29 30.45 8.97
N MET A 315 -50.10 31.66 9.51
CA MET A 315 -48.77 32.19 9.82
C MET A 315 -48.06 31.28 10.85
N GLN A 316 -48.73 30.88 11.91
CA GLN A 316 -48.15 30.00 12.92
C GLN A 316 -47.82 28.61 12.38
N LEU A 317 -48.65 28.05 11.49
CA LEU A 317 -48.36 26.80 10.80
C LEU A 317 -47.09 26.90 9.98
N HIS A 318 -46.96 27.94 9.19
CA HIS A 318 -45.78 28.20 8.37
C HIS A 318 -44.52 28.53 9.20
N TYR A 319 -44.68 29.20 10.33
CA TYR A 319 -43.60 29.42 11.30
C TYR A 319 -43.10 28.11 11.89
N ASN A 320 -43.97 27.22 12.30
CA ASN A 320 -43.60 25.92 12.85
C ASN A 320 -42.91 25.05 11.78
N ALA A 321 -43.40 25.07 10.54
CA ALA A 321 -42.75 24.38 9.43
C ALA A 321 -41.33 24.94 9.14
N TYR A 322 -41.16 26.27 9.14
CA TYR A 322 -39.84 26.92 8.96
C TYR A 322 -38.88 26.57 10.09
N THR A 323 -39.30 26.64 11.36
CA THR A 323 -38.44 26.33 12.50
C THR A 323 -37.99 24.86 12.47
N GLN A 324 -38.86 23.95 12.09
CA GLN A 324 -38.52 22.53 11.90
C GLN A 324 -37.52 22.33 10.76
N ALA A 325 -37.72 22.98 9.63
CA ALA A 325 -36.82 22.91 8.49
C ALA A 325 -35.45 23.54 8.79
N ALA A 326 -35.43 24.65 9.54
CA ALA A 326 -34.20 25.29 9.98
C ALA A 326 -33.38 24.39 10.94
N ALA A 327 -34.06 23.69 11.86
CA ALA A 327 -33.42 22.70 12.71
C ALA A 327 -32.81 21.53 11.93
N GLN A 328 -33.53 21.03 10.89
CA GLN A 328 -33.02 19.98 10.01
C GLN A 328 -31.83 20.44 9.16
N TYR A 329 -31.85 21.69 8.66
CA TYR A 329 -30.74 22.26 7.93
C TYR A 329 -29.48 22.35 8.82
N LEU A 330 -29.58 22.86 10.06
CA LEU A 330 -28.48 22.92 11.00
C LEU A 330 -27.95 21.51 11.37
N ALA A 331 -28.84 20.53 11.52
CA ALA A 331 -28.46 19.15 11.77
C ALA A 331 -27.72 18.54 10.58
N ALA A 332 -28.13 18.84 9.34
CA ALA A 332 -27.45 18.38 8.13
C ALA A 332 -26.07 19.03 7.97
N GLU A 333 -25.94 20.33 8.33
CA GLU A 333 -24.65 21.03 8.31
C GLU A 333 -23.67 20.41 9.32
N ALA A 334 -24.14 20.15 10.54
CA ALA A 334 -23.36 19.44 11.55
C ALA A 334 -22.92 18.05 11.10
N LYS A 335 -23.82 17.32 10.40
CA LYS A 335 -23.51 15.99 9.87
C LYS A 335 -22.39 16.02 8.83
N VAL A 336 -22.35 17.02 7.94
CA VAL A 336 -21.24 17.18 6.98
C VAL A 336 -19.92 17.35 7.72
N GLN A 337 -19.90 18.12 8.79
CA GLN A 337 -18.72 18.33 9.63
C GLN A 337 -18.29 17.04 10.36
N GLU A 338 -19.25 16.29 10.89
CA GLU A 338 -19.03 15.00 11.56
C GLU A 338 -18.46 13.93 10.60
N GLU A 339 -18.95 13.91 9.37
CA GLU A 339 -18.49 12.96 8.33
C GLU A 339 -17.15 13.35 7.72
N THR A 340 -16.63 14.56 7.99
CA THR A 340 -15.31 14.99 7.52
C THR A 340 -14.21 14.30 8.34
N PRO A 341 -13.44 13.36 7.76
CA PRO A 341 -12.42 12.64 8.51
C PRO A 341 -11.25 13.56 8.85
N ALA A 342 -10.74 13.45 10.07
CA ALA A 342 -9.46 14.02 10.43
C ALA A 342 -8.34 12.97 10.26
N PHE A 343 -7.21 13.41 9.75
CA PHE A 343 -6.02 12.59 9.59
C PHE A 343 -4.84 13.25 10.28
N THR A 344 -4.28 12.57 11.26
CA THR A 344 -3.03 13.04 11.88
C THR A 344 -1.85 12.43 11.14
N THR A 345 -0.96 13.29 10.62
CA THR A 345 0.28 12.84 9.99
C THR A 345 1.28 12.45 11.06
N LEU A 346 1.59 11.17 11.18
CA LEU A 346 2.59 10.65 12.11
C LEU A 346 4.01 10.84 11.56
N GLN A 347 4.18 10.67 10.26
CA GLN A 347 5.43 10.90 9.54
C GLN A 347 5.14 11.58 8.20
N SER A 348 5.72 12.75 8.00
CA SER A 348 5.62 13.50 6.73
C SER A 348 6.61 12.98 5.70
N ALA A 349 6.32 13.25 4.42
CA ALA A 349 7.26 13.02 3.34
C ALA A 349 8.56 13.79 3.57
N THR A 350 9.69 13.10 3.43
CA THR A 350 11.03 13.71 3.51
C THR A 350 11.86 13.24 2.34
N VAL A 351 12.66 14.14 1.78
CA VAL A 351 13.54 13.78 0.66
C VAL A 351 14.59 12.77 1.15
N PRO A 352 14.62 11.54 0.60
CA PRO A 352 15.54 10.52 1.04
C PRO A 352 16.98 10.83 0.61
N VAL A 353 17.90 10.89 1.57
CA VAL A 353 19.34 11.12 1.31
C VAL A 353 20.04 9.86 0.82
N LEU A 354 19.60 8.70 1.30
CA LEU A 354 20.20 7.40 0.96
C LEU A 354 19.33 6.66 -0.05
N LYS A 355 19.97 6.05 -1.04
CA LYS A 355 19.28 5.18 -1.99
C LYS A 355 18.71 3.94 -1.30
N ALA A 356 17.49 3.57 -1.61
CA ALA A 356 16.86 2.35 -1.15
C ALA A 356 17.38 1.09 -1.88
N GLY A 357 17.79 1.25 -3.14
CA GLY A 357 18.37 0.17 -3.92
C GLY A 357 18.86 0.61 -5.32
N PRO A 358 19.26 -0.36 -6.14
CA PRO A 358 19.32 -1.81 -5.90
C PRO A 358 20.45 -2.22 -4.95
N LYS A 359 20.24 -3.29 -4.18
CA LYS A 359 21.27 -3.88 -3.31
C LYS A 359 22.26 -4.69 -4.15
N ARG A 360 23.16 -3.99 -4.83
CA ARG A 360 24.06 -4.54 -5.86
C ARG A 360 24.89 -5.72 -5.36
N ALA A 361 25.46 -5.61 -4.14
CA ALA A 361 26.25 -6.68 -3.55
C ALA A 361 25.44 -7.97 -3.33
N GLN A 362 24.19 -7.84 -2.85
CA GLN A 362 23.29 -8.97 -2.66
C GLN A 362 22.90 -9.63 -3.99
N MET A 363 22.65 -8.83 -5.04
CA MET A 363 22.38 -9.36 -6.38
C MET A 363 23.56 -10.17 -6.92
N CYS A 364 24.80 -9.63 -6.85
CA CYS A 364 26.01 -10.34 -7.27
C CYS A 364 26.17 -11.66 -6.50
N LEU A 365 25.91 -11.68 -5.20
CA LEU A 365 26.01 -12.87 -4.38
C LEU A 365 25.01 -13.95 -4.81
N ILE A 366 23.75 -13.56 -5.08
CA ILE A 366 22.72 -14.48 -5.58
C ILE A 366 23.13 -15.11 -6.92
N PHE A 367 23.63 -14.30 -7.87
CA PHE A 367 24.05 -14.81 -9.17
C PHE A 367 25.23 -15.78 -9.06
N VAL A 368 26.24 -15.46 -8.22
CA VAL A 368 27.39 -16.33 -7.95
C VAL A 368 26.93 -17.64 -7.30
N PHE A 369 25.99 -17.58 -6.36
CA PHE A 369 25.42 -18.75 -5.72
C PHE A 369 24.66 -19.66 -6.71
N LEU A 370 23.84 -19.07 -7.58
CA LEU A 370 23.15 -19.80 -8.63
C LEU A 370 24.13 -20.43 -9.62
N ALA A 371 25.20 -19.72 -9.99
CA ALA A 371 26.26 -20.27 -10.83
C ALA A 371 26.99 -21.43 -10.14
N PHE A 372 27.25 -21.32 -8.84
CA PHE A 372 27.82 -22.41 -8.04
C PHE A 372 26.94 -23.64 -8.03
N LEU A 373 25.63 -23.50 -7.74
CA LEU A 373 24.66 -24.60 -7.79
C LEU A 373 24.59 -25.23 -9.20
N GLY A 374 24.52 -24.41 -10.23
CA GLY A 374 24.45 -24.89 -11.62
C GLY A 374 25.70 -25.67 -12.03
N THR A 375 26.89 -25.21 -11.65
CA THR A 375 28.15 -25.91 -11.91
C THR A 375 28.23 -27.22 -11.13
N THR A 376 27.76 -27.25 -9.88
CA THR A 376 27.72 -28.45 -9.06
C THR A 376 26.81 -29.52 -9.71
N VAL A 377 25.59 -29.15 -10.10
CA VAL A 377 24.64 -30.05 -10.77
C VAL A 377 25.25 -30.58 -12.09
N TRP A 378 25.88 -29.68 -12.87
CA TRP A 378 26.51 -30.07 -14.13
C TRP A 378 27.66 -31.09 -13.95
N ILE A 379 28.51 -30.90 -12.92
CA ILE A 379 29.61 -31.83 -12.61
C ILE A 379 29.05 -33.17 -12.17
N LEU A 380 28.06 -33.19 -11.27
CA LEU A 380 27.40 -34.44 -10.81
C LEU A 380 26.71 -35.19 -11.94
N HIS A 381 26.13 -34.45 -12.89
CA HIS A 381 25.55 -35.07 -14.09
C HIS A 381 26.62 -35.72 -14.97
N LYS A 382 27.77 -35.02 -15.14
CA LYS A 382 28.88 -35.50 -15.99
C LYS A 382 29.59 -36.71 -15.39
N GLU A 383 29.77 -36.76 -14.06
CA GLU A 383 30.40 -37.90 -13.37
C GLU A 383 29.42 -39.05 -13.14
N GLY A 384 28.11 -38.86 -13.42
CA GLY A 384 27.07 -39.88 -13.28
C GLY A 384 26.49 -40.05 -11.90
N ASP A 385 26.95 -39.27 -10.93
CA ASP A 385 26.53 -39.34 -9.51
C ASP A 385 25.16 -38.66 -9.26
N LEU A 386 24.56 -38.02 -10.26
CA LEU A 386 23.28 -37.35 -10.14
C LEU A 386 22.09 -38.30 -10.00
N LYS A 387 22.13 -39.45 -10.71
CA LYS A 387 21.06 -40.46 -10.69
C LYS A 387 20.87 -41.09 -9.30
N PRO A 388 21.95 -41.61 -8.66
CA PRO A 388 21.82 -42.17 -7.31
C PRO A 388 21.46 -41.10 -6.27
N LEU A 389 21.82 -39.83 -6.48
CA LEU A 389 21.51 -38.74 -5.57
C LEU A 389 20.02 -38.35 -5.62
N LEU A 390 19.35 -38.54 -6.75
CA LEU A 390 17.92 -38.29 -6.96
C LEU A 390 17.04 -39.52 -6.71
N GLY A 391 17.63 -40.68 -6.36
CA GLY A 391 16.89 -41.90 -6.11
C GLY A 391 16.26 -42.53 -7.37
N PHE A 392 16.78 -42.16 -8.56
CA PHE A 392 16.40 -42.79 -9.82
C PHE A 392 17.47 -43.85 -10.18
N ASP A 393 17.11 -45.14 -10.11
CA ASP A 393 17.91 -46.23 -10.63
C ASP A 393 17.93 -46.25 -12.17
#